data_6682a0addd4f30086a76566907214898
#
_entry.id   6682a0addd4f30086a76566907214898
#
_cell.length_a   1.000
_cell.length_b   1.000
_cell.length_c   1.000
_cell.angle_alpha   90.00
_cell.angle_beta   90.00
_cell.angle_gamma   90.00
#
_symmetry.space_group_name_H-M   'P 1'
#
loop_
_entity.id
_entity.type
_entity.pdbx_description
1 polymer ?
#
loop_
_entity_poly.entity_id
_entity_poly.type
_entity_poly.pdbx_seq_one_letter_code
_entity_poly.pdbx_strand_id
1 'polypeptide(L)'
;HTVRNGADIYDLTVARTPLKIGGRVSEQPITINGTLPAPLVRLKQGREAILRVTNTLPEATSIHWHGLILPYQMDGVPGVSFPGIMPGETFEYRFPVEQHGTYWYHSHSGLQEQLGHYGPIIIDPAEPESVAYDREYVVVLSDWTFDSPEDVFRNLKVAEGYYNYNQRTVSDFFKDVETMGWDAAWSKAGMWGRMRMSPRDILDVTASEYTYLMNGSPSASNWTGLFRPGEKIRLRFINASAMTFFDVRVPGLPMTVISADGQPVQPVETDEFRIGVAETYDVIVQPTDTAHTVFAQSQDRSGYVRGTLATRKGMEAPVPPMYPRTERGMAAMGMGAMSMGAMGKDGDMNMDSGMDMGGKMEMMSGSNDKAHGQMMMNGADSGMNKMSSDKATMNEVPTAGRPISHGPDNHGPGAAMVASSPQSRLDDPGVGFETANHRVLTYSQLQSIEGWPDKRPAEREVELHLTGNMERYMWSFDGKKFSEVDGPVKFYHGERLRLILVNDSMMDHPIHLHGMWMELETGAGEYRPRKHTISVKPGERVSALITADAPGDWAFHCHLLYHMDAGMFRVVSVV
;
A
#
# COMPACT_ATOMS: atom_id res chain seq x y z
N HIS A 1 16.22 -21.63 -17.39
CA HIS A 1 15.19 -21.18 -18.34
C HIS A 1 15.33 -21.90 -19.68
N THR A 2 14.24 -22.42 -20.18
CA THR A 2 14.17 -23.10 -21.48
C THR A 2 12.89 -22.69 -22.18
N VAL A 3 12.96 -22.40 -23.50
CA VAL A 3 11.77 -22.19 -24.33
C VAL A 3 11.52 -23.46 -25.14
N ARG A 4 10.35 -24.07 -24.98
CA ARG A 4 9.98 -25.28 -25.69
C ARG A 4 8.51 -25.26 -26.09
N ASN A 5 8.21 -25.56 -27.33
CA ASN A 5 6.84 -25.62 -27.88
C ASN A 5 6.01 -24.34 -27.58
N GLY A 6 6.64 -23.15 -27.59
CA GLY A 6 5.95 -21.90 -27.30
C GLY A 6 5.74 -21.60 -25.83
N ALA A 7 6.26 -22.40 -24.91
CA ALA A 7 6.19 -22.17 -23.47
C ALA A 7 7.55 -21.70 -22.91
N ASP A 8 7.51 -20.78 -21.93
CA ASP A 8 8.64 -20.38 -21.11
C ASP A 8 8.68 -21.30 -19.86
N ILE A 9 9.77 -22.07 -19.70
CA ILE A 9 9.90 -23.09 -18.66
C ILE A 9 10.99 -22.73 -17.67
N TYR A 10 10.68 -22.74 -16.38
CA TYR A 10 11.61 -22.52 -15.28
C TYR A 10 11.52 -23.65 -14.24
N ASP A 11 12.69 -24.08 -13.76
CA ASP A 11 12.82 -24.94 -12.58
C ASP A 11 13.35 -24.07 -11.44
N LEU A 12 12.56 -23.95 -10.38
CA LEU A 12 12.79 -23.10 -9.23
C LEU A 12 12.88 -23.98 -7.97
N THR A 13 14.04 -23.96 -7.32
CA THR A 13 14.25 -24.74 -6.08
C THR A 13 14.30 -23.81 -4.89
N VAL A 14 13.35 -23.96 -3.99
CA VAL A 14 13.27 -23.22 -2.71
C VAL A 14 14.12 -23.95 -1.68
N ALA A 15 15.07 -23.25 -1.07
CA ALA A 15 15.99 -23.83 -0.10
C ALA A 15 16.46 -22.80 0.93
N ARG A 16 16.80 -23.25 2.14
CA ARG A 16 17.60 -22.43 3.06
C ARG A 16 19.05 -22.44 2.60
N THR A 17 19.60 -21.26 2.33
CA THR A 17 20.97 -21.10 1.84
C THR A 17 21.65 -19.98 2.60
N PRO A 18 22.72 -20.25 3.37
CA PRO A 18 23.46 -19.19 4.04
C PRO A 18 23.98 -18.15 3.05
N LEU A 19 23.74 -16.88 3.33
CA LEU A 19 24.17 -15.76 2.50
C LEU A 19 24.95 -14.73 3.30
N LYS A 20 25.92 -14.09 2.65
CA LYS A 20 26.66 -12.98 3.22
C LYS A 20 26.05 -11.64 2.77
N ILE A 21 25.45 -10.93 3.70
CA ILE A 21 24.81 -9.63 3.48
C ILE A 21 25.56 -8.57 4.29
N GLY A 22 26.12 -7.57 3.62
CA GLY A 22 26.88 -6.50 4.31
C GLY A 22 28.07 -6.96 5.14
N GLY A 23 28.66 -8.11 4.79
CA GLY A 23 29.78 -8.68 5.55
C GLY A 23 29.37 -9.64 6.67
N ARG A 24 28.10 -9.67 7.10
CA ARG A 24 27.54 -10.63 8.07
C ARG A 24 26.99 -11.84 7.34
N VAL A 25 27.17 -13.02 7.92
CA VAL A 25 26.54 -14.26 7.43
C VAL A 25 25.17 -14.38 8.08
N SER A 26 24.16 -14.63 7.27
CA SER A 26 22.84 -15.07 7.71
C SER A 26 22.66 -16.53 7.35
N GLU A 27 22.26 -17.34 8.31
CA GLU A 27 22.02 -18.77 8.16
C GLU A 27 20.57 -19.12 7.78
N GLN A 28 19.68 -18.11 7.86
CA GLN A 28 18.23 -18.30 7.73
C GLN A 28 17.63 -17.98 6.35
N PRO A 29 18.34 -17.35 5.37
CA PRO A 29 17.69 -16.95 4.12
C PRO A 29 17.01 -18.13 3.44
N ILE A 30 15.77 -17.89 2.98
CA ILE A 30 15.06 -18.76 2.06
C ILE A 30 15.31 -18.21 0.66
N THR A 31 16.06 -18.95 -0.14
CA THR A 31 16.43 -18.55 -1.49
C THR A 31 15.73 -19.40 -2.53
N ILE A 32 15.60 -18.87 -3.73
CA ILE A 32 15.26 -19.65 -4.90
C ILE A 32 16.50 -19.76 -5.77
N ASN A 33 16.92 -20.98 -6.08
CA ASN A 33 18.14 -21.29 -6.82
C ASN A 33 19.41 -20.62 -6.21
N GLY A 34 19.44 -20.41 -4.88
CA GLY A 34 20.62 -19.97 -4.14
C GLY A 34 20.94 -18.48 -4.23
N THR A 35 20.03 -17.62 -4.68
CA THR A 35 20.27 -16.16 -4.86
C THR A 35 19.27 -15.31 -4.07
N LEU A 36 19.69 -14.07 -3.75
CA LEU A 36 18.87 -12.99 -3.16
C LEU A 36 19.15 -11.67 -3.93
N PRO A 37 18.14 -11.02 -4.54
CA PRO A 37 16.81 -11.59 -4.79
C PRO A 37 16.89 -12.92 -5.55
N ALA A 38 15.79 -13.65 -5.54
CA ALA A 38 15.63 -14.85 -6.35
C ALA A 38 15.78 -14.52 -7.85
N PRO A 39 16.01 -15.52 -8.73
CA PRO A 39 16.27 -15.27 -10.14
C PRO A 39 15.19 -14.48 -10.84
N LEU A 40 15.57 -13.62 -11.78
CA LEU A 40 14.63 -12.99 -12.70
C LEU A 40 13.89 -14.05 -13.51
N VAL A 41 12.57 -14.10 -13.38
CA VAL A 41 11.67 -14.84 -14.28
C VAL A 41 11.30 -13.92 -15.43
N ARG A 42 11.76 -14.23 -16.65
CA ARG A 42 11.45 -13.45 -17.85
C ARG A 42 10.54 -14.26 -18.77
N LEU A 43 9.31 -13.77 -18.94
CA LEU A 43 8.25 -14.38 -19.73
C LEU A 43 7.99 -13.55 -20.99
N LYS A 44 7.20 -14.11 -21.89
CA LYS A 44 6.75 -13.42 -23.10
C LYS A 44 5.22 -13.45 -23.17
N GLN A 45 4.59 -12.28 -23.33
CA GLN A 45 3.16 -12.16 -23.57
C GLN A 45 2.72 -13.01 -24.76
N GLY A 46 1.60 -13.72 -24.61
CA GLY A 46 1.06 -14.64 -25.60
C GLY A 46 1.65 -16.05 -25.58
N ARG A 47 2.60 -16.33 -24.68
CA ARG A 47 3.12 -17.69 -24.42
C ARG A 47 2.48 -18.33 -23.22
N GLU A 48 2.75 -19.60 -23.01
CA GLU A 48 2.45 -20.32 -21.77
C GLU A 48 3.64 -20.22 -20.81
N ALA A 49 3.39 -19.98 -19.54
CA ALA A 49 4.39 -20.13 -18.47
C ALA A 49 4.25 -21.51 -17.84
N ILE A 50 5.39 -22.20 -17.64
CA ILE A 50 5.49 -23.47 -16.90
C ILE A 50 6.58 -23.28 -15.84
N LEU A 51 6.15 -23.07 -14.60
CA LEU A 51 7.03 -22.74 -13.49
C LEU A 51 6.98 -23.88 -12.47
N ARG A 52 8.04 -24.72 -12.43
CA ARG A 52 8.12 -25.87 -11.52
C ARG A 52 8.85 -25.44 -10.27
N VAL A 53 8.14 -25.46 -9.16
CA VAL A 53 8.68 -25.06 -7.84
C VAL A 53 8.87 -26.30 -7.00
N THR A 54 10.13 -26.60 -6.66
CA THR A 54 10.51 -27.71 -5.77
C THR A 54 10.81 -27.15 -4.39
N ASN A 55 10.09 -27.65 -3.39
CA ASN A 55 10.30 -27.29 -1.99
C ASN A 55 11.31 -28.22 -1.32
N THR A 56 12.47 -27.72 -0.93
CA THR A 56 13.45 -28.46 -0.13
C THR A 56 13.52 -28.00 1.32
N LEU A 57 12.61 -27.13 1.74
CA LEU A 57 12.47 -26.71 3.14
C LEU A 57 11.86 -27.84 3.97
N PRO A 58 12.08 -27.84 5.30
CA PRO A 58 11.40 -28.75 6.21
C PRO A 58 9.93 -28.36 6.50
N GLU A 59 9.50 -27.19 6.06
CA GLU A 59 8.14 -26.65 6.17
C GLU A 59 7.48 -26.46 4.80
N ALA A 60 6.16 -26.30 4.78
CA ALA A 60 5.43 -25.95 3.56
C ALA A 60 5.81 -24.57 3.05
N THR A 61 5.76 -24.39 1.74
CA THR A 61 6.01 -23.11 1.07
C THR A 61 5.00 -22.85 -0.05
N SER A 62 5.07 -21.67 -0.64
CA SER A 62 4.26 -21.26 -1.79
C SER A 62 4.98 -20.21 -2.60
N ILE A 63 4.52 -19.97 -3.82
CA ILE A 63 4.88 -18.78 -4.58
C ILE A 63 3.59 -18.14 -5.12
N HIS A 64 3.38 -16.89 -4.76
CA HIS A 64 2.41 -16.02 -5.39
C HIS A 64 3.08 -15.22 -6.50
N TRP A 65 2.41 -15.15 -7.65
CA TRP A 65 2.86 -14.41 -8.85
C TRP A 65 2.20 -13.04 -8.85
N HIS A 66 2.78 -12.13 -8.10
CA HIS A 66 2.18 -10.86 -7.72
C HIS A 66 1.82 -9.98 -8.93
N GLY A 67 0.54 -9.60 -9.01
CA GLY A 67 0.02 -8.73 -10.07
C GLY A 67 -0.27 -9.43 -11.40
N LEU A 68 -0.12 -10.75 -11.49
CA LEU A 68 -0.43 -11.50 -12.69
C LEU A 68 -1.91 -11.89 -12.77
N ILE A 69 -2.48 -11.77 -13.96
CA ILE A 69 -3.80 -12.34 -14.29
C ILE A 69 -3.58 -13.79 -14.70
N LEU A 70 -4.15 -14.71 -13.94
CA LEU A 70 -3.94 -16.15 -14.09
C LEU A 70 -5.13 -16.93 -13.51
N PRO A 71 -5.29 -18.22 -13.83
CA PRO A 71 -6.30 -19.06 -13.17
C PRO A 71 -6.10 -19.10 -11.66
N TYR A 72 -7.18 -18.97 -10.87
CA TYR A 72 -7.09 -18.79 -9.42
C TYR A 72 -6.32 -19.93 -8.71
N GLN A 73 -6.38 -21.17 -9.23
CA GLN A 73 -5.62 -22.31 -8.68
C GLN A 73 -4.09 -22.14 -8.81
N MET A 74 -3.64 -21.20 -9.66
CA MET A 74 -2.24 -20.88 -9.89
C MET A 74 -1.79 -19.61 -9.14
N ASP A 75 -2.67 -19.00 -8.35
CA ASP A 75 -2.39 -17.77 -7.60
C ASP A 75 -1.38 -17.97 -6.47
N GLY A 76 -1.31 -19.17 -5.92
CA GLY A 76 -0.26 -19.55 -4.99
C GLY A 76 -0.47 -19.14 -3.52
N VAL A 77 -1.71 -18.93 -3.08
CA VAL A 77 -2.05 -18.59 -1.69
C VAL A 77 -2.57 -19.83 -0.95
N PRO A 78 -1.78 -20.38 0.02
CA PRO A 78 -2.18 -21.56 0.77
C PRO A 78 -3.49 -21.35 1.55
N GLY A 79 -4.38 -22.33 1.48
CA GLY A 79 -5.67 -22.28 2.16
C GLY A 79 -6.73 -21.40 1.49
N VAL A 80 -6.38 -20.70 0.41
CA VAL A 80 -7.30 -19.92 -0.45
C VAL A 80 -7.36 -20.56 -1.83
N SER A 81 -6.29 -20.51 -2.59
CA SER A 81 -6.26 -20.98 -3.99
C SER A 81 -5.66 -22.37 -4.17
N PHE A 82 -4.84 -22.84 -3.23
CA PHE A 82 -4.21 -24.18 -3.28
C PHE A 82 -3.71 -24.61 -1.88
N PRO A 83 -3.27 -25.89 -1.72
CA PRO A 83 -2.89 -26.42 -0.40
C PRO A 83 -1.48 -26.02 0.08
N GLY A 84 -0.68 -25.37 -0.78
CA GLY A 84 0.76 -25.16 -0.53
C GLY A 84 1.61 -26.28 -1.13
N ILE A 85 2.94 -26.12 -1.07
CA ILE A 85 3.93 -27.08 -1.56
C ILE A 85 4.60 -27.72 -0.34
N MET A 86 4.36 -29.01 -0.09
CA MET A 86 4.88 -29.72 1.07
C MET A 86 6.39 -30.00 0.93
N PRO A 87 7.09 -30.29 2.04
CA PRO A 87 8.50 -30.67 2.00
C PRO A 87 8.78 -31.80 1.01
N GLY A 88 9.75 -31.59 0.10
CA GLY A 88 10.14 -32.56 -0.93
C GLY A 88 9.23 -32.61 -2.15
N GLU A 89 8.15 -31.87 -2.18
CA GLU A 89 7.23 -31.83 -3.33
C GLU A 89 7.67 -30.81 -4.39
N THR A 90 7.20 -31.06 -5.62
CA THR A 90 7.28 -30.12 -6.74
C THR A 90 5.87 -29.80 -7.23
N PHE A 91 5.54 -28.51 -7.25
CA PHE A 91 4.29 -28.01 -7.84
C PHE A 91 4.59 -27.34 -9.18
N GLU A 92 3.78 -27.64 -10.21
CA GLU A 92 3.89 -27.01 -11.52
C GLU A 92 2.80 -25.95 -11.68
N TYR A 93 3.20 -24.70 -11.66
CA TYR A 93 2.33 -23.58 -12.06
C TYR A 93 2.33 -23.50 -13.59
N ARG A 94 1.13 -23.54 -14.17
CA ARG A 94 0.94 -23.52 -15.62
C ARG A 94 -0.19 -22.56 -15.98
N PHE A 95 0.12 -21.51 -16.72
CA PHE A 95 -0.86 -20.50 -17.11
C PHE A 95 -0.48 -19.78 -18.40
N PRO A 96 -1.48 -19.25 -19.17
CA PRO A 96 -1.23 -18.35 -20.27
C PRO A 96 -0.70 -17.01 -19.74
N VAL A 97 0.27 -16.40 -20.43
CA VAL A 97 0.81 -15.08 -20.13
C VAL A 97 0.03 -14.04 -20.91
N GLU A 98 -0.96 -13.40 -20.30
CA GLU A 98 -1.89 -12.49 -21.00
C GLU A 98 -1.41 -11.05 -21.04
N GLN A 99 -0.63 -10.61 -20.07
CA GLN A 99 -0.16 -9.25 -19.87
C GLN A 99 1.34 -9.10 -20.12
N HIS A 100 1.81 -7.87 -20.16
CA HIS A 100 3.24 -7.55 -20.16
C HIS A 100 3.56 -6.53 -19.06
N GLY A 101 4.83 -6.33 -18.74
CA GLY A 101 5.27 -5.32 -17.77
C GLY A 101 6.23 -5.86 -16.72
N THR A 102 6.37 -5.09 -15.65
CA THR A 102 7.23 -5.36 -14.49
C THR A 102 6.40 -5.83 -13.33
N TYR A 103 6.70 -7.02 -12.81
CA TYR A 103 6.02 -7.69 -11.72
C TYR A 103 7.06 -8.34 -10.81
N TRP A 104 6.60 -9.10 -9.82
CA TRP A 104 7.47 -9.85 -8.93
C TRP A 104 6.78 -11.11 -8.41
N TYR A 105 7.49 -11.94 -7.69
CA TYR A 105 6.94 -13.12 -7.04
C TYR A 105 7.52 -13.27 -5.65
N HIS A 106 6.73 -13.83 -4.74
CA HIS A 106 7.13 -13.99 -3.35
C HIS A 106 6.38 -15.13 -2.67
N SER A 107 6.84 -15.55 -1.50
CA SER A 107 6.11 -16.50 -0.67
C SER A 107 4.83 -15.90 -0.12
N HIS A 108 3.78 -16.69 -0.08
CA HIS A 108 2.55 -16.38 0.66
C HIS A 108 2.36 -17.36 1.85
N SER A 109 3.48 -17.91 2.39
CA SER A 109 3.50 -18.87 3.48
C SER A 109 4.18 -18.26 4.71
N GLY A 110 3.40 -17.94 5.75
CA GLY A 110 3.91 -17.36 6.98
C GLY A 110 4.76 -16.11 6.74
N LEU A 111 5.92 -16.05 7.38
CA LEU A 111 6.84 -14.89 7.28
C LEU A 111 8.03 -15.15 6.33
N GLN A 112 7.92 -16.12 5.40
CA GLN A 112 9.02 -16.52 4.52
C GLN A 112 9.49 -15.41 3.57
N GLU A 113 8.60 -14.47 3.22
CA GLU A 113 8.94 -13.29 2.39
C GLU A 113 10.05 -12.46 3.05
N GLN A 114 9.97 -12.18 4.35
CA GLN A 114 11.01 -11.45 5.09
C GLN A 114 12.36 -12.19 5.09
N LEU A 115 12.36 -13.50 4.92
CA LEU A 115 13.57 -14.32 4.83
C LEU A 115 14.21 -14.35 3.43
N GLY A 116 13.70 -13.57 2.47
CA GLY A 116 14.28 -13.44 1.13
C GLY A 116 13.59 -14.25 0.04
N HIS A 117 12.43 -14.85 0.34
CA HIS A 117 11.67 -15.63 -0.63
C HIS A 117 10.89 -14.73 -1.58
N TYR A 118 11.59 -13.95 -2.40
CA TYR A 118 11.05 -13.04 -3.42
C TYR A 118 12.00 -12.87 -4.61
N GLY A 119 11.44 -12.55 -5.78
CA GLY A 119 12.22 -12.28 -6.98
C GLY A 119 11.43 -11.52 -8.05
N PRO A 120 12.12 -10.91 -9.01
CA PRO A 120 11.50 -10.10 -10.07
C PRO A 120 10.90 -10.96 -11.19
N ILE A 121 9.83 -10.44 -11.81
CA ILE A 121 9.26 -10.95 -13.07
C ILE A 121 9.25 -9.82 -14.10
N ILE A 122 9.74 -10.09 -15.29
CA ILE A 122 9.56 -9.23 -16.44
C ILE A 122 8.80 -10.02 -17.50
N ILE A 123 7.73 -9.45 -18.00
CA ILE A 123 6.97 -10.00 -19.10
C ILE A 123 7.18 -9.11 -20.32
N ASP A 124 7.88 -9.65 -21.33
CA ASP A 124 8.10 -8.93 -22.57
C ASP A 124 6.79 -8.82 -23.37
N PRO A 125 6.48 -7.64 -23.93
CA PRO A 125 5.25 -7.45 -24.70
C PRO A 125 5.26 -8.26 -26.00
N ALA A 126 4.07 -8.66 -26.49
CA ALA A 126 3.94 -9.33 -27.78
C ALA A 126 4.37 -8.41 -28.93
N GLU A 127 3.94 -7.17 -28.88
CA GLU A 127 4.26 -6.09 -29.82
C GLU A 127 5.26 -5.10 -29.21
N PRO A 128 6.04 -4.36 -30.02
CA PRO A 128 6.95 -3.33 -29.51
C PRO A 128 6.23 -2.26 -28.70
N GLU A 129 6.80 -1.88 -27.56
CA GLU A 129 6.30 -0.78 -26.72
C GLU A 129 6.48 0.59 -27.41
N SER A 130 5.62 1.54 -27.09
CA SER A 130 5.67 2.91 -27.64
C SER A 130 6.89 3.71 -27.18
N VAL A 131 7.45 3.38 -26.02
CA VAL A 131 8.61 4.05 -25.44
C VAL A 131 9.87 3.24 -25.73
N ALA A 132 10.74 3.79 -26.59
CA ALA A 132 12.03 3.17 -26.91
C ALA A 132 13.07 3.47 -25.82
N TYR A 133 13.89 2.47 -25.52
CA TYR A 133 15.07 2.59 -24.64
C TYR A 133 16.23 1.75 -25.18
N ASP A 134 17.45 2.11 -24.80
CA ASP A 134 18.67 1.46 -25.27
C ASP A 134 19.10 0.32 -24.34
N ARG A 135 18.69 0.42 -23.05
CA ARG A 135 19.12 -0.49 -21.98
C ARG A 135 18.07 -0.53 -20.88
N GLU A 136 18.03 -1.65 -20.15
CA GLU A 136 17.18 -1.75 -18.96
C GLU A 136 17.93 -2.36 -17.78
N TYR A 137 17.46 -2.03 -16.56
CA TYR A 137 17.86 -2.63 -15.31
C TYR A 137 16.64 -2.87 -14.43
N VAL A 138 16.58 -4.05 -13.85
CA VAL A 138 15.64 -4.32 -12.76
C VAL A 138 16.29 -3.90 -11.45
N VAL A 139 15.58 -3.11 -10.67
CA VAL A 139 16.03 -2.56 -9.37
C VAL A 139 15.06 -3.03 -8.30
N VAL A 140 15.42 -4.12 -7.63
CA VAL A 140 14.64 -4.65 -6.51
C VAL A 140 15.10 -3.97 -5.24
N LEU A 141 14.21 -3.24 -4.59
CA LEU A 141 14.38 -2.67 -3.26
C LEU A 141 13.81 -3.62 -2.23
N SER A 142 14.50 -3.82 -1.12
CA SER A 142 14.02 -4.68 -0.04
C SER A 142 14.63 -4.30 1.31
N ASP A 143 14.02 -4.80 2.37
CA ASP A 143 14.51 -4.71 3.74
C ASP A 143 14.95 -6.08 4.24
N TRP A 144 16.02 -6.12 5.02
CA TRP A 144 16.60 -7.32 5.56
C TRP A 144 16.82 -7.20 7.07
N THR A 145 16.36 -8.20 7.81
CA THR A 145 16.71 -8.37 9.21
C THR A 145 17.61 -9.60 9.41
N PHE A 146 18.47 -9.56 10.44
CA PHE A 146 19.26 -10.72 10.87
C PHE A 146 18.59 -11.46 12.03
N ASP A 147 17.55 -10.88 12.60
CA ASP A 147 16.70 -11.54 13.59
C ASP A 147 15.67 -12.45 12.90
N SER A 148 15.06 -13.38 13.62
CA SER A 148 13.96 -14.13 13.03
C SER A 148 12.74 -13.24 12.83
N PRO A 149 11.99 -13.39 11.72
CA PRO A 149 10.76 -12.63 11.52
C PRO A 149 9.73 -12.81 12.64
N GLU A 150 9.71 -14.00 13.26
CA GLU A 150 8.84 -14.31 14.40
C GLU A 150 9.24 -13.51 15.65
N ASP A 151 10.54 -13.26 15.85
CA ASP A 151 11.03 -12.40 16.94
C ASP A 151 10.68 -10.94 16.68
N VAL A 152 10.85 -10.47 15.44
CA VAL A 152 10.45 -9.12 15.05
C VAL A 152 8.94 -8.94 15.31
N PHE A 153 8.11 -9.85 14.83
CA PHE A 153 6.67 -9.80 15.03
C PHE A 153 6.26 -9.86 16.51
N ARG A 154 6.91 -10.73 17.30
CA ARG A 154 6.69 -10.80 18.74
C ARG A 154 7.03 -9.47 19.43
N ASN A 155 8.15 -8.85 19.07
CA ASN A 155 8.58 -7.59 19.66
C ASN A 155 7.61 -6.45 19.33
N LEU A 156 7.08 -6.39 18.11
CA LEU A 156 6.03 -5.45 17.72
C LEU A 156 4.74 -5.65 18.52
N LYS A 157 4.37 -6.90 18.82
CA LYS A 157 3.22 -7.21 19.70
C LYS A 157 3.45 -6.84 21.19
N VAL A 158 4.69 -6.76 21.62
CA VAL A 158 5.04 -6.31 22.98
C VAL A 158 5.01 -4.79 23.08
N ALA A 159 5.51 -4.10 22.05
CA ALA A 159 5.52 -2.65 21.95
C ALA A 159 5.58 -2.25 20.47
N GLU A 160 4.57 -1.54 19.97
CA GLU A 160 4.49 -1.09 18.57
C GLU A 160 5.70 -0.25 18.15
N GLY A 161 6.21 0.57 19.06
CA GLY A 161 7.39 1.39 18.84
C GLY A 161 8.73 0.71 19.14
N TYR A 162 8.79 -0.62 19.28
CA TYR A 162 10.00 -1.36 19.69
C TYR A 162 11.21 -1.04 18.80
N TYR A 163 11.01 -0.92 17.50
CA TYR A 163 12.06 -0.62 16.53
C TYR A 163 12.15 0.86 16.12
N ASN A 164 11.33 1.73 16.73
CA ASN A 164 11.36 3.16 16.47
C ASN A 164 12.14 3.92 17.55
N TYR A 165 13.45 4.08 17.39
CA TYR A 165 14.30 4.86 18.30
C TYR A 165 14.20 6.37 18.08
N ASN A 166 13.31 6.84 17.21
CA ASN A 166 13.07 8.27 16.96
C ASN A 166 11.86 8.81 17.72
N GLN A 167 11.44 8.16 18.80
CA GLN A 167 10.33 8.62 19.63
C GLN A 167 10.58 10.04 20.16
N ARG A 168 9.48 10.78 20.34
CA ARG A 168 9.57 12.14 20.89
C ARG A 168 10.11 12.12 22.31
N THR A 169 10.98 13.07 22.59
CA THR A 169 11.65 13.24 23.90
C THR A 169 11.10 14.46 24.63
N VAL A 170 11.45 14.58 25.92
CA VAL A 170 11.16 15.79 26.70
C VAL A 170 11.81 17.04 26.07
N SER A 171 12.99 16.87 25.44
CA SER A 171 13.65 17.97 24.72
C SER A 171 12.83 18.45 23.52
N ASP A 172 12.16 17.54 22.80
CA ASP A 172 11.29 17.92 21.67
C ASP A 172 10.04 18.67 22.15
N PHE A 173 9.50 18.33 23.34
CA PHE A 173 8.42 19.10 23.95
C PHE A 173 8.85 20.55 24.25
N PHE A 174 10.04 20.76 24.81
CA PHE A 174 10.52 22.12 25.07
C PHE A 174 10.78 22.92 23.79
N LYS A 175 11.22 22.27 22.70
CA LYS A 175 11.31 22.93 21.39
C LYS A 175 9.92 23.34 20.86
N ASP A 176 8.90 22.49 21.07
CA ASP A 176 7.54 22.89 20.75
C ASP A 176 7.09 24.10 21.58
N VAL A 177 7.44 24.16 22.88
CA VAL A 177 7.14 25.32 23.73
C VAL A 177 7.82 26.61 23.21
N GLU A 178 9.07 26.51 22.76
CA GLU A 178 9.79 27.65 22.16
C GLU A 178 9.13 28.16 20.87
N THR A 179 8.58 27.24 20.05
CA THR A 179 8.03 27.58 18.74
C THR A 179 6.55 27.98 18.77
N MET A 180 5.73 27.37 19.60
CA MET A 180 4.27 27.56 19.61
C MET A 180 3.69 28.02 20.95
N GLY A 181 4.51 28.13 21.99
CA GLY A 181 4.10 28.48 23.35
C GLY A 181 3.63 27.27 24.17
N TRP A 182 3.57 27.48 25.50
CA TRP A 182 3.30 26.40 26.46
C TRP A 182 1.94 25.72 26.26
N ASP A 183 0.86 26.49 26.13
CA ASP A 183 -0.50 25.95 26.05
C ASP A 183 -0.70 25.12 24.77
N ALA A 184 -0.18 25.58 23.64
CA ALA A 184 -0.26 24.85 22.38
C ALA A 184 0.59 23.58 22.39
N ALA A 185 1.81 23.65 22.94
CA ALA A 185 2.70 22.49 23.07
C ALA A 185 2.08 21.43 24.01
N TRP A 186 1.51 21.86 25.13
CA TRP A 186 0.82 20.96 26.08
C TRP A 186 -0.43 20.32 25.46
N SER A 187 -1.24 21.12 24.75
CA SER A 187 -2.40 20.61 24.00
C SER A 187 -2.02 19.56 22.97
N LYS A 188 -0.98 19.86 22.17
CA LYS A 188 -0.43 18.91 21.17
C LYS A 188 0.03 17.61 21.83
N ALA A 189 0.84 17.70 22.88
CA ALA A 189 1.35 16.53 23.59
C ALA A 189 0.22 15.72 24.24
N GLY A 190 -0.75 16.39 24.86
CA GLY A 190 -1.91 15.76 25.49
C GLY A 190 -2.82 15.06 24.47
N MET A 191 -2.95 15.60 23.27
CA MET A 191 -3.74 14.99 22.18
C MET A 191 -3.13 13.67 21.73
N TRP A 192 -1.83 13.66 21.41
CA TRP A 192 -1.10 12.44 21.04
C TRP A 192 -1.10 11.41 22.17
N GLY A 193 -0.91 11.86 23.41
CA GLY A 193 -0.96 10.99 24.60
C GLY A 193 -2.32 10.33 24.83
N ARG A 194 -3.44 11.06 24.59
CA ARG A 194 -4.79 10.46 24.67
C ARG A 194 -5.05 9.39 23.62
N MET A 195 -4.49 9.56 22.42
CA MET A 195 -4.57 8.57 21.34
C MET A 195 -3.62 7.39 21.55
N ARG A 196 -2.67 7.51 22.49
CA ARG A 196 -1.59 6.54 22.71
C ARG A 196 -0.79 6.27 21.42
N MET A 197 -0.47 7.31 20.68
CA MET A 197 0.22 7.30 19.40
C MET A 197 1.37 8.29 19.41
N SER A 198 2.35 8.09 18.54
CA SER A 198 3.43 9.05 18.32
C SER A 198 3.36 9.61 16.88
N PRO A 199 3.51 10.93 16.68
CA PRO A 199 3.57 11.51 15.34
C PRO A 199 4.76 11.01 14.50
N ARG A 200 5.71 10.34 15.12
CA ARG A 200 6.92 9.77 14.52
C ARG A 200 6.82 8.28 14.20
N ASP A 201 5.67 7.63 14.48
CA ASP A 201 5.41 6.26 14.09
C ASP A 201 4.95 6.22 12.64
N ILE A 202 5.93 6.23 11.72
CA ILE A 202 5.72 6.25 10.27
C ILE A 202 5.92 4.86 9.68
N LEU A 203 6.92 4.12 10.16
CA LEU A 203 7.17 2.72 9.87
C LEU A 203 7.35 1.95 11.18
N ASP A 204 6.82 0.74 11.25
CA ASP A 204 6.90 -0.13 12.44
C ASP A 204 8.33 -0.61 12.69
N VAL A 205 9.05 -0.96 11.60
CA VAL A 205 10.43 -1.43 11.64
C VAL A 205 11.31 -0.47 10.87
N THR A 206 12.30 0.09 11.55
CA THR A 206 13.17 1.14 11.01
C THR A 206 14.57 0.60 10.70
N ALA A 207 15.47 1.45 10.19
CA ALA A 207 16.87 1.10 9.97
C ALA A 207 17.65 0.80 11.27
N SER A 208 17.03 0.88 12.44
CA SER A 208 17.60 0.36 13.68
C SER A 208 17.70 -1.16 13.67
N GLU A 209 16.80 -1.81 12.94
CA GLU A 209 16.73 -3.24 12.73
C GLU A 209 17.08 -3.61 11.29
N TYR A 210 16.47 -2.92 10.32
CA TYR A 210 16.62 -3.26 8.93
C TYR A 210 17.91 -2.78 8.28
N THR A 211 18.50 -3.64 7.45
CA THR A 211 19.48 -3.29 6.43
C THR A 211 18.76 -3.21 5.09
N TYR A 212 18.70 -2.03 4.49
CA TYR A 212 18.05 -1.86 3.19
C TYR A 212 18.96 -2.35 2.05
N LEU A 213 18.34 -3.03 1.08
CA LEU A 213 19.05 -3.68 -0.03
C LEU A 213 18.55 -3.17 -1.38
N MET A 214 19.49 -3.04 -2.31
CA MET A 214 19.21 -2.85 -3.74
C MET A 214 19.80 -4.04 -4.48
N ASN A 215 18.94 -4.85 -5.14
CA ASN A 215 19.34 -6.10 -5.77
C ASN A 215 20.16 -7.02 -4.83
N GLY A 216 19.71 -7.19 -3.58
CA GLY A 216 20.36 -8.00 -2.56
C GLY A 216 21.64 -7.40 -1.97
N SER A 217 22.02 -6.19 -2.37
CA SER A 217 23.26 -5.53 -1.96
C SER A 217 22.97 -4.32 -1.07
N PRO A 218 23.59 -4.21 0.11
CA PRO A 218 23.49 -3.01 0.93
C PRO A 218 24.28 -1.84 0.32
N SER A 219 24.05 -0.62 0.82
CA SER A 219 24.66 0.62 0.33
C SER A 219 26.19 0.53 0.14
N ALA A 220 26.89 -0.17 1.05
CA ALA A 220 28.33 -0.32 1.00
C ALA A 220 28.84 -1.15 -0.21
N SER A 221 28.01 -2.06 -0.73
CA SER A 221 28.34 -2.87 -1.90
C SER A 221 28.14 -2.13 -3.22
N ASN A 222 27.41 -1.04 -3.21
CA ASN A 222 27.19 -0.13 -4.32
C ASN A 222 26.83 -0.84 -5.65
N TRP A 223 25.59 -1.35 -5.74
CA TRP A 223 25.09 -1.88 -7.01
C TRP A 223 25.39 -0.91 -8.18
N THR A 224 25.84 -1.43 -9.32
CA THR A 224 26.24 -0.58 -10.45
C THR A 224 25.56 -1.00 -11.75
N GLY A 225 24.77 -0.09 -12.32
CA GLY A 225 24.24 -0.17 -13.68
C GLY A 225 25.14 0.58 -14.66
N LEU A 226 25.61 -0.08 -15.72
CA LEU A 226 26.52 0.52 -16.71
C LEU A 226 25.74 1.18 -17.85
N PHE A 227 26.19 2.36 -18.30
CA PHE A 227 25.59 3.05 -19.42
C PHE A 227 26.64 3.75 -20.31
N ARG A 228 26.21 4.19 -21.48
CA ARG A 228 26.94 5.13 -22.32
C ARG A 228 26.25 6.49 -22.28
N PRO A 229 26.97 7.61 -22.20
CA PRO A 229 26.36 8.94 -22.18
C PRO A 229 25.34 9.14 -23.29
N GLY A 230 24.14 9.60 -22.93
CA GLY A 230 23.03 9.82 -23.84
C GLY A 230 22.13 8.61 -24.11
N GLU A 231 22.49 7.39 -23.64
CA GLU A 231 21.57 6.23 -23.70
C GLU A 231 20.31 6.51 -22.85
N LYS A 232 19.16 6.10 -23.37
CA LYS A 232 17.91 6.00 -22.61
C LYS A 232 17.90 4.70 -21.83
N ILE A 233 17.83 4.79 -20.52
CA ILE A 233 17.87 3.65 -19.62
C ILE A 233 16.50 3.48 -18.98
N ARG A 234 15.90 2.30 -19.11
CA ARG A 234 14.71 1.91 -18.33
C ARG A 234 15.16 1.31 -17.01
N LEU A 235 14.76 1.93 -15.92
CA LEU A 235 14.88 1.37 -14.57
C LEU A 235 13.53 0.83 -14.14
N ARG A 236 13.49 -0.47 -13.84
CA ARG A 236 12.30 -1.19 -13.41
C ARG A 236 12.37 -1.38 -11.90
N PHE A 237 11.79 -0.44 -11.15
CA PHE A 237 11.75 -0.50 -9.70
C PHE A 237 10.67 -1.44 -9.22
N ILE A 238 11.03 -2.30 -8.28
CA ILE A 238 10.14 -3.23 -7.57
C ILE A 238 10.42 -3.05 -6.08
N ASN A 239 9.41 -2.74 -5.30
CA ASN A 239 9.56 -2.73 -3.85
C ASN A 239 9.11 -4.09 -3.28
N ALA A 240 10.06 -4.97 -3.05
CA ALA A 240 9.88 -6.30 -2.47
C ALA A 240 10.23 -6.33 -0.97
N SER A 241 10.03 -5.21 -0.27
CA SER A 241 10.22 -5.13 1.18
C SER A 241 9.07 -5.79 1.92
N ALA A 242 9.33 -6.29 3.12
CA ALA A 242 8.28 -6.75 4.01
C ALA A 242 7.49 -5.58 4.64
N MET A 243 8.18 -4.46 5.00
CA MET A 243 7.56 -3.36 5.74
C MET A 243 7.93 -1.96 5.23
N THR A 244 8.91 -1.82 4.34
CA THR A 244 9.52 -0.51 4.07
C THR A 244 8.99 0.15 2.80
N PHE A 245 8.44 1.35 2.93
CA PHE A 245 8.23 2.29 1.82
C PHE A 245 9.52 3.02 1.52
N PHE A 246 9.83 3.24 0.24
CA PHE A 246 11.00 4.01 -0.17
C PHE A 246 10.63 5.27 -0.96
N ASP A 247 11.39 6.34 -0.74
CA ASP A 247 11.43 7.53 -1.59
C ASP A 247 12.66 7.43 -2.49
N VAL A 248 12.40 7.36 -3.81
CA VAL A 248 13.41 7.06 -4.83
C VAL A 248 13.71 8.30 -5.66
N ARG A 249 14.99 8.65 -5.76
CA ARG A 249 15.48 9.75 -6.61
C ARG A 249 16.83 9.44 -7.23
N VAL A 250 17.11 10.09 -8.33
CA VAL A 250 18.44 10.12 -8.96
C VAL A 250 18.88 11.58 -9.02
N PRO A 251 19.65 12.07 -8.02
CA PRO A 251 19.97 13.50 -7.92
C PRO A 251 20.56 14.07 -9.21
N GLY A 252 19.97 15.19 -9.66
CA GLY A 252 20.39 15.88 -10.88
C GLY A 252 20.01 15.20 -12.19
N LEU A 253 19.19 14.13 -12.14
CA LEU A 253 18.73 13.40 -13.34
C LEU A 253 17.21 13.20 -13.26
N PRO A 254 16.41 13.92 -14.07
CA PRO A 254 14.96 13.72 -14.12
C PRO A 254 14.60 12.29 -14.54
N MET A 255 13.53 11.78 -13.98
CA MET A 255 12.95 10.48 -14.30
C MET A 255 11.64 10.67 -15.05
N THR A 256 11.39 9.90 -16.09
CA THR A 256 10.07 9.85 -16.75
C THR A 256 9.41 8.52 -16.42
N VAL A 257 8.36 8.56 -15.61
CA VAL A 257 7.55 7.39 -15.28
C VAL A 257 6.76 6.98 -16.51
N ILE A 258 6.84 5.70 -16.89
CA ILE A 258 6.19 5.14 -18.08
C ILE A 258 5.30 3.94 -17.77
N SER A 259 5.41 3.38 -16.55
CA SER A 259 4.60 2.25 -16.11
C SER A 259 4.42 2.30 -14.59
N ALA A 260 3.26 1.91 -14.11
CA ALA A 260 2.95 1.69 -12.71
C ALA A 260 2.26 0.32 -12.58
N ASP A 261 2.70 -0.50 -11.62
CA ASP A 261 2.22 -1.87 -11.39
C ASP A 261 2.15 -2.70 -12.69
N GLY A 262 3.23 -2.62 -13.49
CA GLY A 262 3.36 -3.33 -14.75
C GLY A 262 2.52 -2.76 -15.91
N GLN A 263 1.60 -1.82 -15.65
CA GLN A 263 0.72 -1.27 -16.68
C GLN A 263 1.26 0.05 -17.23
N PRO A 264 1.23 0.22 -18.57
CA PRO A 264 1.71 1.45 -19.20
C PRO A 264 0.89 2.67 -18.78
N VAL A 265 1.58 3.77 -18.49
CA VAL A 265 0.94 5.07 -18.19
C VAL A 265 1.45 6.14 -19.14
N GLN A 266 0.68 7.22 -19.29
CA GLN A 266 1.15 8.42 -19.97
C GLN A 266 2.45 8.89 -19.30
N PRO A 267 3.49 9.24 -20.06
CA PRO A 267 4.78 9.61 -19.49
C PRO A 267 4.66 10.81 -18.54
N VAL A 268 5.10 10.64 -17.29
CA VAL A 268 5.12 11.68 -16.26
C VAL A 268 6.55 11.98 -15.84
N GLU A 269 6.99 13.22 -16.03
CA GLU A 269 8.32 13.64 -15.58
C GLU A 269 8.31 13.98 -14.09
N THR A 270 9.20 13.38 -13.33
CA THR A 270 9.35 13.58 -11.89
C THR A 270 10.82 13.61 -11.47
N ASP A 271 11.11 14.20 -10.31
CA ASP A 271 12.45 14.19 -9.71
C ASP A 271 12.57 13.15 -8.61
N GLU A 272 11.43 12.76 -8.02
CA GLU A 272 11.33 11.79 -6.94
C GLU A 272 9.97 11.09 -6.97
N PHE A 273 9.89 9.85 -6.48
CA PHE A 273 8.64 9.15 -6.26
C PHE A 273 8.71 8.28 -5.02
N ARG A 274 7.59 8.15 -4.31
CA ARG A 274 7.41 7.15 -3.26
C ARG A 274 6.94 5.85 -3.88
N ILE A 275 7.53 4.73 -3.47
CA ILE A 275 7.11 3.39 -3.86
C ILE A 275 6.71 2.61 -2.61
N GLY A 276 5.43 2.26 -2.52
CA GLY A 276 4.90 1.42 -1.46
C GLY A 276 5.35 -0.04 -1.61
N VAL A 277 5.19 -0.81 -0.53
CA VAL A 277 5.47 -2.25 -0.59
C VAL A 277 4.58 -2.88 -1.65
N ALA A 278 5.16 -3.76 -2.46
CA ALA A 278 4.56 -4.47 -3.59
C ALA A 278 4.25 -3.62 -4.84
N GLU A 279 4.42 -2.31 -4.81
CA GLU A 279 4.29 -1.50 -6.04
C GLU A 279 5.48 -1.68 -6.97
N THR A 280 5.24 -1.42 -8.26
CA THR A 280 6.31 -1.32 -9.27
C THR A 280 6.18 -0.04 -10.08
N TYR A 281 7.33 0.56 -10.42
CA TYR A 281 7.41 1.70 -11.33
C TYR A 281 8.53 1.50 -12.34
N ASP A 282 8.23 1.74 -13.61
CA ASP A 282 9.27 1.81 -14.64
C ASP A 282 9.51 3.27 -15.01
N VAL A 283 10.77 3.68 -14.97
CA VAL A 283 11.17 5.03 -15.35
C VAL A 283 12.24 5.03 -16.40
N ILE A 284 12.20 6.02 -17.29
CA ILE A 284 13.28 6.32 -18.25
C ILE A 284 14.15 7.43 -17.66
N VAL A 285 15.45 7.21 -17.69
CA VAL A 285 16.48 8.23 -17.42
C VAL A 285 17.44 8.32 -18.59
N GLN A 286 18.03 9.51 -18.81
CA GLN A 286 18.99 9.73 -19.91
C GLN A 286 20.22 10.47 -19.40
N PRO A 287 21.15 9.77 -18.74
CA PRO A 287 22.34 10.39 -18.17
C PRO A 287 23.32 10.80 -19.27
N THR A 288 23.87 12.01 -19.15
CA THR A 288 24.92 12.54 -20.02
C THR A 288 26.28 12.61 -19.33
N ASP A 289 26.30 12.62 -18.00
CA ASP A 289 27.50 12.63 -17.16
C ASP A 289 28.08 11.22 -16.98
N THR A 290 29.10 11.10 -16.14
CA THR A 290 29.85 9.85 -15.98
C THR A 290 29.27 8.92 -14.92
N ALA A 291 28.59 9.48 -13.90
CA ALA A 291 27.99 8.70 -12.83
C ALA A 291 26.87 9.45 -12.11
N HIS A 292 25.82 8.72 -11.71
CA HIS A 292 24.67 9.20 -10.92
C HIS A 292 24.36 8.22 -9.82
N THR A 293 24.02 8.71 -8.62
CA THR A 293 23.54 7.88 -7.51
C THR A 293 22.06 7.57 -7.71
N VAL A 294 21.69 6.29 -7.73
CA VAL A 294 20.33 5.84 -7.53
C VAL A 294 20.12 5.71 -6.03
N PHE A 295 19.25 6.54 -5.46
CA PHE A 295 19.09 6.67 -4.02
C PHE A 295 17.67 6.35 -3.62
N ALA A 296 17.51 5.42 -2.67
CA ALA A 296 16.23 5.04 -2.11
C ALA A 296 16.30 5.20 -0.58
N GLN A 297 15.54 6.14 -0.04
CA GLN A 297 15.48 6.46 1.38
C GLN A 297 14.18 5.93 1.97
N SER A 298 14.23 5.35 3.19
CA SER A 298 13.01 4.92 3.89
C SER A 298 12.09 6.10 4.21
N GLN A 299 10.79 5.87 4.15
CA GLN A 299 9.76 6.90 4.39
C GLN A 299 9.93 7.61 5.74
N ASP A 300 10.34 6.89 6.78
CA ASP A 300 10.56 7.40 8.13
C ASP A 300 11.89 8.15 8.30
N ARG A 301 12.71 8.21 7.25
CA ARG A 301 14.02 8.86 7.24
C ARG A 301 15.04 8.23 8.19
N SER A 302 14.89 6.95 8.54
CA SER A 302 15.84 6.24 9.42
C SER A 302 17.07 5.73 8.68
N GLY A 303 16.95 5.43 7.38
CA GLY A 303 18.04 4.90 6.58
C GLY A 303 17.81 4.97 5.08
N TYR A 304 18.76 4.42 4.33
CA TYR A 304 18.71 4.40 2.87
C TYR A 304 19.49 3.23 2.27
N VAL A 305 19.21 2.93 1.02
CA VAL A 305 20.07 2.15 0.14
C VAL A 305 20.44 2.96 -1.10
N ARG A 306 21.62 2.71 -1.63
CA ARG A 306 22.10 3.37 -2.85
C ARG A 306 22.73 2.40 -3.82
N GLY A 307 22.67 2.76 -5.10
CA GLY A 307 23.45 2.20 -6.21
C GLY A 307 24.01 3.31 -7.08
N THR A 308 24.71 2.95 -8.12
CA THR A 308 25.30 3.91 -9.06
C THR A 308 24.98 3.53 -10.50
N LEU A 309 24.45 4.45 -11.28
CA LEU A 309 24.55 4.42 -12.74
C LEU A 309 25.91 4.99 -13.13
N ALA A 310 26.73 4.27 -13.90
CA ALA A 310 28.09 4.67 -14.22
C ALA A 310 28.51 4.26 -15.64
N THR A 311 29.44 5.00 -16.22
CA THR A 311 30.00 4.66 -17.53
C THR A 311 31.02 3.53 -17.47
N ARG A 312 31.54 3.21 -16.28
CA ARG A 312 32.47 2.09 -16.01
C ARG A 312 32.34 1.57 -14.59
N LYS A 313 32.69 0.31 -14.37
CA LYS A 313 32.72 -0.32 -13.04
C LYS A 313 33.66 0.42 -12.08
N GLY A 314 33.30 0.45 -10.80
CA GLY A 314 34.09 1.05 -9.73
C GLY A 314 33.96 2.58 -9.63
N MET A 315 33.13 3.20 -10.46
CA MET A 315 32.79 4.62 -10.26
C MET A 315 31.71 4.76 -9.21
N GLU A 316 31.77 5.87 -8.48
CA GLU A 316 30.77 6.29 -7.52
C GLU A 316 30.36 7.73 -7.80
N ALA A 317 29.11 8.06 -7.47
CA ALA A 317 28.61 9.43 -7.46
C ALA A 317 28.38 9.89 -6.01
N PRO A 318 28.32 11.20 -5.76
CA PRO A 318 28.03 11.72 -4.42
C PRO A 318 26.70 11.16 -3.89
N VAL A 319 26.71 10.71 -2.64
CA VAL A 319 25.49 10.27 -1.96
C VAL A 319 24.78 11.53 -1.44
N PRO A 320 23.51 11.77 -1.80
CA PRO A 320 22.78 12.92 -1.30
C PRO A 320 22.52 12.78 0.21
N PRO A 321 22.39 13.90 0.94
CA PRO A 321 21.94 13.83 2.32
C PRO A 321 20.52 13.26 2.39
N MET A 322 20.25 12.51 3.46
CA MET A 322 18.87 12.13 3.79
C MET A 322 18.06 13.38 4.14
N TYR A 323 16.78 13.36 3.82
CA TYR A 323 15.87 14.40 4.30
C TYR A 323 15.75 14.35 5.83
N PRO A 324 15.43 15.47 6.45
CA PRO A 324 15.13 15.51 7.88
C PRO A 324 13.97 14.56 8.22
N ARG A 325 14.02 13.95 9.39
CA ARG A 325 12.92 13.18 9.92
C ARG A 325 11.69 14.06 10.10
N THR A 326 10.53 13.51 9.77
CA THR A 326 9.26 14.24 9.79
C THR A 326 8.33 13.72 10.87
N GLU A 327 7.31 14.50 11.18
CA GLU A 327 6.23 14.14 12.08
C GLU A 327 4.91 14.18 11.29
N ARG A 328 4.05 13.23 11.51
CA ARG A 328 2.71 13.21 10.95
C ARG A 328 1.82 14.22 11.67
N GLY A 329 1.15 15.08 10.93
CA GLY A 329 0.20 16.05 11.49
C GLY A 329 -1.20 15.45 11.64
N MET A 330 -2.03 16.03 12.52
CA MET A 330 -3.42 15.59 12.74
C MET A 330 -4.30 15.74 11.49
N ALA A 331 -4.10 16.80 10.72
CA ALA A 331 -4.81 17.00 9.45
C ALA A 331 -4.53 15.87 8.45
N ALA A 332 -3.30 15.36 8.44
CA ALA A 332 -2.90 14.25 7.59
C ALA A 332 -3.57 12.91 7.97
N MET A 333 -4.18 12.83 9.16
CA MET A 333 -4.90 11.64 9.62
C MET A 333 -6.42 11.76 9.43
N GLY A 334 -6.91 12.72 8.63
CA GLY A 334 -8.34 12.94 8.42
C GLY A 334 -9.09 13.37 9.69
N MET A 335 -8.37 13.79 10.71
CA MET A 335 -8.95 14.44 11.87
C MET A 335 -9.10 15.91 11.51
N GLY A 336 -10.34 16.34 11.23
CA GLY A 336 -10.65 17.71 10.83
C GLY A 336 -9.95 18.70 11.74
N ALA A 337 -9.59 19.87 11.21
CA ALA A 337 -9.04 20.94 12.00
C ALA A 337 -10.00 21.22 13.16
N MET A 338 -9.79 20.58 14.31
CA MET A 338 -10.33 21.07 15.56
C MET A 338 -9.69 22.43 15.69
N SER A 339 -10.48 23.45 15.36
CA SER A 339 -10.11 24.84 15.49
C SER A 339 -9.49 25.00 16.88
N MET A 340 -8.21 25.31 16.94
CA MET A 340 -7.52 25.64 18.19
C MET A 340 -8.16 26.85 18.91
N GLY A 341 -9.20 27.44 18.30
CA GLY A 341 -10.00 28.55 18.84
C GLY A 341 -11.31 28.16 19.50
N ALA A 342 -11.76 26.89 19.49
CA ALA A 342 -13.08 26.48 20.01
C ALA A 342 -13.03 25.75 21.36
N MET A 343 -11.87 25.58 21.99
CA MET A 343 -11.82 25.20 23.40
C MET A 343 -11.84 26.48 24.26
N GLY A 344 -13.02 27.11 24.27
CA GLY A 344 -13.36 28.11 25.27
C GLY A 344 -13.30 27.54 26.68
N LYS A 345 -13.06 28.42 27.61
CA LYS A 345 -12.81 28.22 29.04
C LYS A 345 -13.90 27.53 29.85
N ASP A 346 -14.85 26.84 29.24
CA ASP A 346 -15.95 26.18 29.93
C ASP A 346 -16.20 24.79 29.37
N GLY A 347 -15.70 23.79 30.07
CA GLY A 347 -15.89 22.39 29.70
C GLY A 347 -15.54 21.43 30.83
N ASP A 348 -16.15 21.62 31.98
CA ASP A 348 -16.31 20.55 32.96
C ASP A 348 -17.16 19.43 32.32
N MET A 349 -16.54 18.42 31.78
CA MET A 349 -17.22 17.15 31.55
C MET A 349 -17.14 16.32 32.81
N ASN A 350 -18.20 16.42 33.59
CA ASN A 350 -18.51 15.55 34.71
C ASN A 350 -18.64 14.11 34.20
N MET A 351 -17.61 13.30 34.35
CA MET A 351 -17.71 11.85 34.35
C MET A 351 -17.93 11.38 35.77
N ASP A 352 -19.18 11.47 36.25
CA ASP A 352 -19.62 10.75 37.43
C ASP A 352 -20.58 9.63 36.99
N SER A 353 -20.05 8.43 36.82
CA SER A 353 -20.82 7.20 36.71
C SER A 353 -20.78 6.48 38.08
N GLY A 354 -21.48 7.06 39.05
CA GLY A 354 -21.81 6.37 40.27
C GLY A 354 -23.00 5.44 40.05
N MET A 355 -22.77 4.15 40.15
CA MET A 355 -23.84 3.18 40.38
C MET A 355 -24.48 3.48 41.73
N ASP A 356 -25.76 3.79 41.75
CA ASP A 356 -26.58 3.59 42.95
C ASP A 356 -27.86 2.83 42.61
N MET A 357 -28.03 1.70 43.28
CA MET A 357 -29.22 0.85 43.26
C MET A 357 -30.08 1.24 44.43
N GLY A 358 -31.25 1.84 44.19
CA GLY A 358 -32.19 2.08 45.27
C GLY A 358 -33.54 2.56 44.76
N GLY A 359 -34.49 1.64 44.71
CA GLY A 359 -35.84 1.92 44.24
C GLY A 359 -36.66 2.83 45.14
N LYS A 360 -37.68 3.44 44.54
CA LYS A 360 -39.05 3.51 45.08
C LYS A 360 -40.03 4.01 44.02
N MET A 361 -41.09 3.26 43.87
CA MET A 361 -42.34 3.66 43.21
C MET A 361 -43.01 4.81 43.99
N GLU A 362 -43.59 5.75 43.24
CA GLU A 362 -44.90 6.29 43.59
C GLU A 362 -45.61 6.87 42.37
N MET A 363 -46.89 6.50 42.24
CA MET A 363 -47.86 6.95 41.24
C MET A 363 -48.45 8.31 41.64
N MET A 364 -48.93 9.05 40.66
CA MET A 364 -50.25 9.68 40.49
C MET A 364 -50.15 10.81 39.46
N SER A 365 -50.84 10.77 38.42
CA SER A 365 -52.22 11.04 38.04
C SER A 365 -52.50 12.50 37.58
N GLY A 366 -53.15 12.58 36.44
CA GLY A 366 -54.14 13.59 36.09
C GLY A 366 -53.59 14.74 35.21
N SER A 367 -54.12 15.10 34.18
CA SER A 367 -55.35 15.14 33.44
C SER A 367 -55.25 16.18 32.31
N ASN A 368 -55.78 15.83 31.16
CA ASN A 368 -56.56 16.64 30.19
C ASN A 368 -56.32 18.15 30.04
N ASP A 369 -56.16 18.64 28.81
CA ASP A 369 -57.28 19.06 27.97
C ASP A 369 -56.91 19.50 26.56
N LYS A 370 -57.91 19.35 25.70
CA LYS A 370 -58.07 19.58 24.29
C LYS A 370 -58.01 21.04 23.87
N ALA A 371 -57.72 21.27 22.57
CA ALA A 371 -58.53 21.98 21.56
C ALA A 371 -57.73 22.17 20.28
N HIS A 372 -58.09 21.61 19.17
CA HIS A 372 -59.01 22.01 18.10
C HIS A 372 -58.73 23.36 17.39
N GLY A 373 -58.60 23.27 16.07
CA GLY A 373 -58.73 24.37 15.08
C GLY A 373 -58.03 24.05 13.78
N GLN A 374 -58.54 23.53 12.94
CA GLN A 374 -59.25 23.41 11.66
C GLN A 374 -58.93 24.56 10.64
N MET A 375 -58.55 24.09 9.44
CA MET A 375 -58.87 24.55 8.07
C MET A 375 -58.52 25.98 7.60
N MET A 376 -57.86 26.08 6.42
CA MET A 376 -58.55 26.33 5.14
C MET A 376 -57.62 26.17 3.93
N MET A 377 -58.19 25.59 2.87
CA MET A 377 -57.72 25.50 1.50
C MET A 377 -57.84 26.88 0.76
N ASN A 378 -57.01 27.06 -0.23
CA ASN A 378 -57.27 27.54 -1.59
C ASN A 378 -55.94 27.84 -2.25
N GLY A 379 -55.62 27.58 -3.50
CA GLY A 379 -56.33 27.29 -4.69
C GLY A 379 -55.32 27.27 -5.85
N ALA A 380 -55.59 26.54 -6.86
CA ALA A 380 -54.79 26.26 -8.03
C ALA A 380 -54.25 27.48 -8.77
N ASP A 381 -53.07 27.39 -9.37
CA ASP A 381 -52.98 27.68 -10.81
C ASP A 381 -51.83 26.93 -11.48
N SER A 382 -52.09 26.56 -12.71
CA SER A 382 -51.38 25.73 -13.66
C SER A 382 -50.16 26.44 -14.26
N GLY A 383 -49.03 25.73 -14.32
CA GLY A 383 -47.88 26.13 -15.10
C GLY A 383 -47.11 24.89 -15.60
N MET A 384 -47.62 24.29 -16.69
CA MET A 384 -46.81 23.35 -17.47
C MET A 384 -45.54 24.03 -17.97
N ASN A 385 -44.40 23.62 -17.50
CA ASN A 385 -43.15 23.84 -18.18
C ASN A 385 -42.44 22.52 -18.46
N LYS A 386 -42.09 22.36 -19.73
CA LYS A 386 -41.50 21.23 -20.41
C LYS A 386 -40.32 20.67 -19.61
N MET A 387 -40.39 19.38 -19.26
CA MET A 387 -39.19 18.57 -18.96
C MET A 387 -38.32 18.52 -20.21
N SER A 388 -37.23 19.26 -20.21
CA SER A 388 -36.09 18.95 -21.04
C SER A 388 -35.40 17.72 -20.38
N SER A 389 -35.36 16.65 -21.15
CA SER A 389 -34.58 15.47 -20.79
C SER A 389 -33.09 15.78 -20.96
N ASP A 390 -32.52 16.46 -20.02
CA ASP A 390 -31.08 16.45 -19.84
C ASP A 390 -30.72 15.10 -19.20
N LYS A 391 -30.23 14.18 -20.04
CA LYS A 391 -29.40 13.09 -19.60
C LYS A 391 -28.20 13.73 -18.91
N ALA A 392 -28.28 13.90 -17.59
CA ALA A 392 -27.12 14.11 -16.77
C ALA A 392 -26.21 12.89 -16.96
N THR A 393 -25.17 13.05 -17.77
CA THR A 393 -23.96 12.26 -17.66
C THR A 393 -23.61 12.30 -16.19
N MET A 394 -23.61 11.12 -15.52
CA MET A 394 -23.06 10.99 -14.19
C MET A 394 -21.55 11.27 -14.32
N ASN A 395 -21.20 12.54 -14.20
CA ASN A 395 -19.83 12.96 -14.00
C ASN A 395 -19.36 12.30 -12.71
N GLU A 396 -18.14 11.78 -12.76
CA GLU A 396 -17.39 11.32 -11.60
C GLU A 396 -17.69 12.22 -10.41
N VAL A 397 -18.32 11.65 -9.39
CA VAL A 397 -18.58 12.38 -8.15
C VAL A 397 -17.21 12.58 -7.53
N PRO A 398 -16.73 13.82 -7.36
CA PRO A 398 -15.50 14.06 -6.64
C PRO A 398 -15.60 13.33 -5.29
N THR A 399 -14.62 12.51 -4.97
CA THR A 399 -14.57 11.73 -3.72
C THR A 399 -14.45 12.62 -2.47
N ALA A 400 -14.40 13.92 -2.64
CA ALA A 400 -14.44 14.90 -1.56
C ALA A 400 -15.88 15.13 -1.10
N GLY A 401 -16.19 14.75 0.16
CA GLY A 401 -17.30 15.35 0.89
C GLY A 401 -18.55 14.51 1.15
N ARG A 402 -18.60 13.19 0.90
CA ARG A 402 -19.66 12.36 1.51
C ARG A 402 -19.27 12.06 2.97
N PRO A 403 -20.16 12.36 3.94
CA PRO A 403 -19.94 11.92 5.32
C PRO A 403 -19.84 10.40 5.32
N ILE A 404 -18.78 9.86 5.90
CA ILE A 404 -18.65 8.42 6.12
C ILE A 404 -19.57 8.06 7.26
N SER A 405 -20.40 7.05 7.05
CA SER A 405 -21.23 6.49 8.10
C SER A 405 -20.40 5.48 8.89
N HIS A 406 -19.71 5.95 9.92
CA HIS A 406 -19.20 5.03 10.93
C HIS A 406 -20.39 4.44 11.68
N GLY A 407 -20.40 3.12 11.89
CA GLY A 407 -21.37 2.47 12.74
C GLY A 407 -21.30 2.98 14.18
N PRO A 408 -22.32 2.71 15.01
CA PRO A 408 -22.38 3.22 16.38
C PRO A 408 -21.24 2.75 17.30
N ASP A 409 -20.53 1.71 16.90
CA ASP A 409 -19.41 1.08 17.62
C ASP A 409 -18.03 1.52 17.11
N ASN A 410 -17.94 2.45 16.14
CA ASN A 410 -16.68 2.95 15.57
C ASN A 410 -15.65 1.83 15.32
N HIS A 411 -16.08 0.71 14.70
CA HIS A 411 -15.29 -0.49 14.42
C HIS A 411 -14.81 -1.26 15.68
N GLY A 412 -15.31 -0.94 16.86
CA GLY A 412 -15.04 -1.67 18.11
C GLY A 412 -13.59 -1.58 18.61
N PRO A 413 -13.16 -2.50 19.47
CA PRO A 413 -11.85 -2.43 20.14
C PRO A 413 -10.65 -2.69 19.21
N GLY A 414 -10.90 -3.12 17.98
CA GLY A 414 -9.87 -3.33 16.95
C GLY A 414 -9.40 -2.04 16.28
N ALA A 415 -10.13 -0.92 16.48
CA ALA A 415 -9.79 0.38 15.93
C ALA A 415 -9.45 1.37 17.06
N ALA A 416 -8.22 1.86 17.09
CA ALA A 416 -7.79 2.86 18.07
C ALA A 416 -8.20 4.29 17.67
N MET A 417 -8.46 4.52 16.39
CA MET A 417 -8.93 5.80 15.86
C MET A 417 -9.89 5.58 14.69
N VAL A 418 -10.57 6.64 14.33
CA VAL A 418 -11.46 6.74 13.17
C VAL A 418 -11.21 8.09 12.50
N ALA A 419 -11.02 8.09 11.20
CA ALA A 419 -10.88 9.32 10.42
C ALA A 419 -12.23 10.04 10.36
N SER A 420 -12.39 11.12 11.10
CA SER A 420 -13.65 11.87 11.18
C SER A 420 -13.98 12.65 9.91
N SER A 421 -13.00 12.92 9.08
CA SER A 421 -13.13 13.67 7.82
C SER A 421 -12.15 13.15 6.77
N PRO A 422 -12.27 11.88 6.34
CA PRO A 422 -11.39 11.34 5.32
C PRO A 422 -11.65 12.00 3.98
N GLN A 423 -10.59 12.25 3.24
CA GLN A 423 -10.61 12.95 1.96
C GLN A 423 -9.77 12.20 0.93
N SER A 424 -10.06 12.42 -0.35
CA SER A 424 -9.13 12.01 -1.39
C SER A 424 -7.83 12.83 -1.28
N ARG A 425 -6.70 12.14 -1.32
CA ARG A 425 -5.36 12.73 -1.24
C ARG A 425 -4.45 12.19 -2.34
N LEU A 426 -5.06 11.88 -3.49
CA LEU A 426 -4.33 11.32 -4.63
C LEU A 426 -3.33 12.31 -5.25
N ASP A 427 -3.48 13.61 -4.98
CA ASP A 427 -2.56 14.70 -5.35
C ASP A 427 -1.48 15.00 -4.29
N ASP A 428 -1.53 14.33 -3.14
CA ASP A 428 -0.57 14.49 -2.05
C ASP A 428 0.48 13.37 -2.11
N PRO A 429 1.78 13.70 -2.24
CA PRO A 429 2.84 12.69 -2.27
C PRO A 429 3.09 12.03 -0.91
N GLY A 430 2.45 12.51 0.16
CA GLY A 430 2.51 11.93 1.50
C GLY A 430 3.51 12.60 2.44
N VAL A 431 3.55 12.09 3.66
CA VAL A 431 4.37 12.63 4.75
C VAL A 431 5.85 12.75 4.38
N GLY A 432 6.46 13.87 4.72
CA GLY A 432 7.86 14.19 4.45
C GLY A 432 8.11 14.90 3.12
N PHE A 433 7.05 15.19 2.36
CA PHE A 433 7.12 15.97 1.13
C PHE A 433 6.35 17.29 1.20
N GLU A 434 5.84 17.68 2.36
CA GLU A 434 5.00 18.87 2.55
C GLU A 434 5.70 20.17 2.12
N THR A 435 7.02 20.17 2.16
CA THR A 435 7.85 21.33 1.78
C THR A 435 8.77 21.04 0.59
N ALA A 436 8.48 19.99 -0.18
CA ALA A 436 9.27 19.65 -1.34
C ALA A 436 9.20 20.78 -2.38
N ASN A 437 10.36 21.23 -2.84
CA ASN A 437 10.51 22.27 -3.86
C ASN A 437 10.88 21.69 -5.23
N HIS A 438 10.65 20.38 -5.41
CA HIS A 438 10.90 19.61 -6.63
C HIS A 438 9.67 18.76 -6.93
N ARG A 439 9.62 18.17 -8.12
CA ARG A 439 8.49 17.34 -8.56
C ARG A 439 8.53 15.99 -7.86
N VAL A 440 7.47 15.66 -7.14
CA VAL A 440 7.24 14.35 -6.54
C VAL A 440 6.02 13.72 -7.21
N LEU A 441 6.15 12.49 -7.67
CA LEU A 441 5.05 11.77 -8.31
C LEU A 441 3.89 11.57 -7.34
N THR A 442 2.67 11.81 -7.84
CA THR A 442 1.42 11.55 -7.13
C THR A 442 0.50 10.64 -7.95
N TYR A 443 -0.43 9.95 -7.31
CA TYR A 443 -1.36 9.09 -8.03
C TYR A 443 -2.27 9.86 -9.00
N SER A 444 -2.62 11.11 -8.69
CA SER A 444 -3.44 11.95 -9.56
C SER A 444 -2.80 12.25 -10.93
N GLN A 445 -1.49 12.12 -11.04
CA GLN A 445 -0.75 12.32 -12.28
C GLN A 445 -0.73 11.07 -13.19
N LEU A 446 -1.08 9.90 -12.64
CA LEU A 446 -1.06 8.65 -13.39
C LEU A 446 -2.31 8.53 -14.26
N GLN A 447 -2.10 8.28 -15.53
CA GLN A 447 -3.14 8.02 -16.51
C GLN A 447 -2.73 6.83 -17.38
N SER A 448 -3.64 5.89 -17.62
CA SER A 448 -3.40 4.81 -18.58
C SER A 448 -3.19 5.37 -19.99
N ILE A 449 -2.37 4.70 -20.78
CA ILE A 449 -2.19 5.07 -22.21
C ILE A 449 -3.48 4.82 -22.99
N GLU A 450 -4.17 3.73 -22.68
CA GLU A 450 -5.41 3.33 -23.33
C GLU A 450 -6.59 3.46 -22.37
N GLY A 451 -7.73 3.89 -22.90
CA GLY A 451 -8.96 3.89 -22.15
C GLY A 451 -9.38 2.45 -21.77
N TRP A 452 -9.94 2.30 -20.58
CA TRP A 452 -10.40 1.00 -20.14
C TRP A 452 -11.56 0.49 -21.00
N PRO A 453 -11.58 -0.80 -21.40
CA PRO A 453 -12.63 -1.35 -22.28
C PRO A 453 -14.00 -1.39 -21.61
N ASP A 454 -14.08 -1.69 -20.31
CA ASP A 454 -15.34 -1.70 -19.57
C ASP A 454 -15.73 -0.29 -19.12
N LYS A 455 -16.64 0.33 -19.88
CA LYS A 455 -17.11 1.71 -19.63
C LYS A 455 -18.40 1.76 -18.81
N ARG A 456 -18.87 0.61 -18.28
CA ARG A 456 -20.05 0.58 -17.43
C ARG A 456 -19.82 1.39 -16.15
N PRO A 457 -20.84 2.08 -15.64
CA PRO A 457 -20.78 2.64 -14.29
C PRO A 457 -20.73 1.51 -13.26
N ALA A 458 -20.27 1.80 -12.05
CA ALA A 458 -20.35 0.84 -10.96
C ALA A 458 -21.82 0.53 -10.63
N GLU A 459 -22.14 -0.75 -10.56
CA GLU A 459 -23.47 -1.26 -10.21
C GLU A 459 -23.68 -1.28 -8.69
N ARG A 460 -22.57 -1.37 -7.94
CA ARG A 460 -22.53 -1.46 -6.48
C ARG A 460 -21.25 -0.83 -5.93
N GLU A 461 -21.32 -0.37 -4.69
CA GLU A 461 -20.16 0.08 -3.93
C GLU A 461 -19.86 -0.91 -2.79
N VAL A 462 -18.58 -1.19 -2.57
CA VAL A 462 -18.06 -1.95 -1.43
C VAL A 462 -17.09 -1.04 -0.70
N GLU A 463 -17.42 -0.62 0.50
CA GLU A 463 -16.56 0.22 1.34
C GLU A 463 -15.92 -0.65 2.43
N LEU A 464 -14.60 -0.55 2.58
CA LEU A 464 -13.82 -1.25 3.60
C LEU A 464 -12.94 -0.24 4.32
N HIS A 465 -12.97 -0.28 5.64
CA HIS A 465 -12.17 0.56 6.52
C HIS A 465 -10.89 -0.15 6.93
N LEU A 466 -9.76 0.51 6.72
CA LEU A 466 -8.44 0.04 7.13
C LEU A 466 -8.24 0.48 8.58
N THR A 467 -8.33 -0.46 9.50
CA THR A 467 -8.37 -0.19 10.93
C THR A 467 -7.17 -0.79 11.65
N GLY A 468 -6.75 -0.16 12.72
CA GLY A 468 -5.62 -0.62 13.52
C GLY A 468 -5.72 -0.23 14.98
N ASN A 469 -5.14 -1.07 15.83
CA ASN A 469 -4.88 -0.76 17.22
C ASN A 469 -3.39 -1.01 17.47
N MET A 470 -2.61 0.06 17.46
CA MET A 470 -1.16 -0.02 17.54
C MET A 470 -0.69 -0.60 18.88
N GLU A 471 -1.30 -0.18 20.01
CA GLU A 471 -0.95 -0.67 21.35
C GLU A 471 -1.06 -2.21 21.46
N ARG A 472 -1.99 -2.82 20.70
CA ARG A 472 -2.19 -4.27 20.65
C ARG A 472 -1.52 -4.93 19.45
N TYR A 473 -0.95 -4.14 18.57
CA TYR A 473 -0.47 -4.54 17.27
C TYR A 473 -1.49 -5.40 16.51
N MET A 474 -2.71 -4.87 16.41
CA MET A 474 -3.83 -5.46 15.68
C MET A 474 -4.07 -4.63 14.42
N TRP A 475 -4.14 -5.31 13.30
CA TRP A 475 -4.46 -4.70 12.03
C TRP A 475 -5.64 -5.45 11.40
N SER A 476 -6.57 -4.73 10.79
CA SER A 476 -7.83 -5.35 10.38
C SER A 476 -8.55 -4.52 9.32
N PHE A 477 -9.58 -5.11 8.72
CA PHE A 477 -10.60 -4.38 7.98
C PHE A 477 -11.87 -4.30 8.84
N ASP A 478 -12.52 -3.15 8.88
CA ASP A 478 -13.76 -2.90 9.63
C ASP A 478 -13.68 -3.33 11.11
N GLY A 479 -12.51 -3.20 11.72
CA GLY A 479 -12.27 -3.56 13.12
C GLY A 479 -12.19 -5.06 13.42
N LYS A 480 -12.30 -5.93 12.40
CA LYS A 480 -12.23 -7.40 12.56
C LYS A 480 -10.98 -7.95 11.88
N LYS A 481 -10.21 -8.76 12.60
CA LYS A 481 -9.12 -9.55 12.03
C LYS A 481 -9.68 -10.66 11.15
N PHE A 482 -8.84 -11.21 10.27
CA PHE A 482 -9.23 -12.33 9.40
C PHE A 482 -9.83 -13.51 10.17
N SER A 483 -9.31 -13.84 11.34
CA SER A 483 -9.83 -14.92 12.19
C SER A 483 -11.20 -14.63 12.85
N GLU A 484 -11.72 -13.41 12.71
CA GLU A 484 -12.96 -12.93 13.35
C GLU A 484 -14.09 -12.69 12.34
N VAL A 485 -13.84 -12.90 11.04
CA VAL A 485 -14.86 -12.67 10.01
C VAL A 485 -15.67 -13.91 9.70
N ASP A 486 -16.95 -13.73 9.40
CA ASP A 486 -17.89 -14.80 9.17
C ASP A 486 -17.88 -15.33 7.72
N GLY A 487 -17.04 -14.78 6.84
CA GLY A 487 -16.94 -15.22 5.45
C GLY A 487 -16.27 -14.19 4.53
N PRO A 488 -16.20 -14.51 3.21
CA PRO A 488 -15.53 -13.67 2.22
C PRO A 488 -16.34 -12.41 1.88
N VAL A 489 -15.64 -11.40 1.38
CA VAL A 489 -16.24 -10.27 0.66
C VAL A 489 -16.72 -10.79 -0.70
N LYS A 490 -18.03 -10.71 -0.98
CA LYS A 490 -18.59 -11.26 -2.21
C LYS A 490 -18.59 -10.24 -3.34
N PHE A 491 -18.02 -10.65 -4.47
CA PHE A 491 -18.19 -10.02 -5.77
C PHE A 491 -19.02 -10.96 -6.65
N TYR A 492 -19.86 -10.41 -7.52
CA TYR A 492 -20.65 -11.24 -8.44
C TYR A 492 -19.98 -11.28 -9.81
N HIS A 493 -19.84 -12.48 -10.37
CA HIS A 493 -19.17 -12.64 -11.66
C HIS A 493 -19.79 -11.74 -12.74
N GLY A 494 -18.95 -10.94 -13.37
CA GLY A 494 -19.34 -9.98 -14.40
C GLY A 494 -19.86 -8.64 -13.89
N GLU A 495 -20.01 -8.45 -12.57
CA GLU A 495 -20.40 -7.12 -12.06
C GLU A 495 -19.27 -6.09 -12.24
N ARG A 496 -19.67 -4.84 -12.36
CA ARG A 496 -18.78 -3.67 -12.30
C ARG A 496 -19.00 -3.00 -10.96
N LEU A 497 -18.06 -3.08 -10.04
CA LEU A 497 -18.20 -2.52 -8.70
C LEU A 497 -17.19 -1.40 -8.44
N ARG A 498 -17.51 -0.53 -7.49
CA ARG A 498 -16.57 0.45 -6.91
C ARG A 498 -16.12 -0.05 -5.56
N LEU A 499 -14.83 -0.33 -5.42
CA LEU A 499 -14.18 -0.55 -4.15
C LEU A 499 -13.79 0.81 -3.56
N ILE A 500 -14.15 1.05 -2.32
CA ILE A 500 -13.81 2.24 -1.55
C ILE A 500 -12.98 1.80 -0.36
N LEU A 501 -11.82 2.40 -0.19
CA LEU A 501 -10.93 2.16 0.93
C LEU A 501 -10.83 3.43 1.77
N VAL A 502 -11.07 3.32 3.05
CA VAL A 502 -10.95 4.42 4.02
C VAL A 502 -9.91 4.04 5.06
N ASN A 503 -8.86 4.83 5.18
CA ASN A 503 -7.82 4.55 6.16
C ASN A 503 -8.10 5.27 7.47
N ASP A 504 -8.60 4.51 8.44
CA ASP A 504 -8.89 4.92 9.82
C ASP A 504 -7.69 4.69 10.76
N SER A 505 -6.52 4.46 10.22
CA SER A 505 -5.30 4.26 10.99
C SER A 505 -4.28 5.37 10.75
N MET A 506 -3.21 5.41 11.52
CA MET A 506 -2.14 6.37 11.34
C MET A 506 -1.01 5.88 10.43
N MET A 507 -1.10 4.66 9.89
CA MET A 507 -0.08 4.08 9.01
C MET A 507 -0.54 4.09 7.55
N ASP A 508 0.41 4.18 6.61
CA ASP A 508 0.13 3.95 5.19
C ASP A 508 -0.07 2.45 4.97
N HIS A 509 -1.10 2.06 4.22
CA HIS A 509 -1.38 0.66 3.90
C HIS A 509 -1.37 0.42 2.40
N PRO A 510 -0.43 -0.36 1.87
CA PRO A 510 -0.46 -0.84 0.49
C PRO A 510 -1.45 -2.00 0.41
N ILE A 511 -2.62 -1.76 -0.17
CA ILE A 511 -3.70 -2.73 -0.27
C ILE A 511 -3.64 -3.42 -1.62
N HIS A 512 -3.52 -4.74 -1.59
CA HIS A 512 -3.41 -5.60 -2.75
C HIS A 512 -4.65 -6.46 -2.94
N LEU A 513 -5.13 -6.54 -4.17
CA LEU A 513 -6.19 -7.45 -4.63
C LEU A 513 -5.59 -8.44 -5.62
N HIS A 514 -5.74 -9.73 -5.36
CA HIS A 514 -5.35 -10.79 -6.26
C HIS A 514 -6.34 -10.97 -7.42
N GLY A 515 -5.85 -11.44 -8.54
CA GLY A 515 -6.63 -11.93 -9.68
C GLY A 515 -7.34 -10.89 -10.54
N MET A 516 -7.45 -9.65 -10.08
CA MET A 516 -8.20 -8.59 -10.78
C MET A 516 -7.47 -7.26 -10.71
N TRP A 517 -7.71 -6.38 -11.69
CA TRP A 517 -7.20 -5.01 -11.68
C TRP A 517 -8.11 -4.06 -10.89
N MET A 518 -7.50 -3.14 -10.18
CA MET A 518 -8.14 -1.98 -9.59
C MET A 518 -7.88 -0.75 -10.47
N GLU A 519 -8.91 -0.22 -11.13
CA GLU A 519 -8.82 1.02 -11.89
C GLU A 519 -8.99 2.20 -10.96
N LEU A 520 -7.86 2.79 -10.54
CA LEU A 520 -7.84 3.86 -9.56
C LEU A 520 -8.52 5.13 -10.11
N GLU A 521 -9.51 5.64 -9.39
CA GLU A 521 -10.27 6.84 -9.80
C GLU A 521 -9.48 8.12 -9.50
N THR A 522 -8.49 8.43 -10.34
CA THR A 522 -7.60 9.60 -10.22
C THR A 522 -8.19 10.90 -10.77
N GLY A 523 -9.41 10.85 -11.33
CA GLY A 523 -9.98 11.96 -12.11
C GLY A 523 -9.64 11.90 -13.61
N ALA A 524 -8.93 10.86 -14.05
CA ALA A 524 -8.52 10.70 -15.46
C ALA A 524 -9.63 10.15 -16.39
N GLY A 525 -10.89 10.09 -15.92
CA GLY A 525 -12.02 9.61 -16.70
C GLY A 525 -11.85 8.16 -17.13
N GLU A 526 -11.91 7.86 -18.44
CA GLU A 526 -11.71 6.51 -18.95
C GLU A 526 -10.25 6.06 -18.97
N TYR A 527 -9.29 6.94 -18.69
CA TYR A 527 -7.86 6.67 -18.67
C TYR A 527 -7.33 6.40 -17.25
N ARG A 528 -8.15 5.84 -16.38
CA ARG A 528 -7.74 5.45 -15.01
C ARG A 528 -6.56 4.48 -15.05
N PRO A 529 -5.51 4.72 -14.23
CA PRO A 529 -4.42 3.76 -14.12
C PRO A 529 -4.91 2.47 -13.47
N ARG A 530 -4.46 1.33 -14.00
CA ARG A 530 -4.68 0.03 -13.39
C ARG A 530 -3.58 -0.25 -12.39
N LYS A 531 -3.98 -0.65 -11.20
CA LYS A 531 -3.06 -1.06 -10.15
C LYS A 531 -3.50 -2.38 -9.56
N HIS A 532 -2.54 -3.16 -9.14
CA HIS A 532 -2.79 -4.33 -8.30
C HIS A 532 -2.57 -4.01 -6.82
N THR A 533 -1.83 -2.94 -6.50
CA THR A 533 -1.56 -2.47 -5.13
C THR A 533 -1.83 -0.97 -5.04
N ILE A 534 -2.63 -0.54 -4.08
CA ILE A 534 -2.94 0.87 -3.84
C ILE A 534 -2.49 1.23 -2.43
N SER A 535 -1.54 2.14 -2.32
CA SER A 535 -1.07 2.67 -1.04
C SER A 535 -2.05 3.74 -0.54
N VAL A 536 -2.76 3.44 0.54
CA VAL A 536 -3.78 4.32 1.14
C VAL A 536 -3.19 5.03 2.35
N LYS A 537 -3.07 6.36 2.26
CA LYS A 537 -2.50 7.20 3.32
C LYS A 537 -3.45 7.33 4.51
N PRO A 538 -2.95 7.60 5.72
CA PRO A 538 -3.80 7.90 6.88
C PRO A 538 -4.84 8.97 6.58
N GLY A 539 -6.09 8.76 7.00
CA GLY A 539 -7.18 9.69 6.76
C GLY A 539 -7.56 9.87 5.28
N GLU A 540 -7.10 8.98 4.41
CA GLU A 540 -7.43 9.00 2.99
C GLU A 540 -8.64 8.13 2.72
N ARG A 541 -9.50 8.62 1.81
CA ARG A 541 -10.56 7.87 1.15
C ARG A 541 -10.24 7.78 -0.33
N VAL A 542 -10.03 6.57 -0.81
CA VAL A 542 -9.70 6.28 -2.21
C VAL A 542 -10.71 5.31 -2.80
N SER A 543 -10.98 5.42 -4.10
CA SER A 543 -11.87 4.50 -4.79
C SER A 543 -11.23 3.96 -6.08
N ALA A 544 -11.61 2.74 -6.41
CA ALA A 544 -11.22 2.08 -7.65
C ALA A 544 -12.41 1.31 -8.23
N LEU A 545 -12.49 1.28 -9.56
CA LEU A 545 -13.45 0.42 -10.25
C LEU A 545 -12.84 -0.95 -10.50
N ILE A 546 -13.64 -1.98 -10.32
CA ILE A 546 -13.25 -3.38 -10.54
C ILE A 546 -14.29 -4.03 -11.42
N THR A 547 -13.85 -4.73 -12.47
CA THR A 547 -14.68 -5.71 -13.18
C THR A 547 -14.40 -7.07 -12.57
N ALA A 548 -15.39 -7.69 -11.96
CA ALA A 548 -15.27 -8.99 -11.30
C ALA A 548 -15.33 -10.12 -12.33
N ASP A 549 -14.29 -10.26 -13.14
CA ASP A 549 -14.23 -11.18 -14.28
C ASP A 549 -13.43 -12.47 -14.02
N ALA A 550 -12.88 -12.63 -12.83
CA ALA A 550 -12.07 -13.77 -12.42
C ALA A 550 -12.78 -14.62 -11.35
N PRO A 551 -13.54 -15.68 -11.73
CA PRO A 551 -14.20 -16.55 -10.76
C PRO A 551 -13.20 -17.25 -9.82
N GLY A 552 -13.53 -17.32 -8.53
CA GLY A 552 -12.70 -17.97 -7.52
C GLY A 552 -12.60 -17.18 -6.23
N ASP A 553 -11.77 -17.69 -5.32
CA ASP A 553 -11.48 -17.07 -4.04
C ASP A 553 -10.10 -16.42 -4.09
N TRP A 554 -10.05 -15.12 -3.89
CA TRP A 554 -8.85 -14.30 -4.05
C TRP A 554 -8.43 -13.66 -2.74
N ALA A 555 -7.13 -13.62 -2.48
CA ALA A 555 -6.63 -12.87 -1.34
C ALA A 555 -6.80 -11.36 -1.56
N PHE A 556 -7.12 -10.66 -0.50
CA PHE A 556 -7.21 -9.21 -0.42
C PHE A 556 -6.63 -8.75 0.92
N HIS A 557 -5.52 -8.04 0.89
CA HIS A 557 -4.79 -7.76 2.12
C HIS A 557 -3.92 -6.51 2.06
N CYS A 558 -3.52 -6.03 3.24
CA CYS A 558 -2.41 -5.10 3.35
C CYS A 558 -1.11 -5.83 3.02
N HIS A 559 -0.24 -5.23 2.19
CA HIS A 559 1.03 -5.86 1.80
C HIS A 559 2.17 -5.57 2.77
N LEU A 560 1.94 -4.86 3.87
CA LEU A 560 2.87 -4.86 4.99
C LEU A 560 2.76 -6.22 5.70
N LEU A 561 3.82 -7.03 5.61
CA LEU A 561 3.81 -8.44 6.01
C LEU A 561 3.28 -8.67 7.42
N TYR A 562 3.77 -7.87 8.40
CA TYR A 562 3.33 -8.02 9.78
C TYR A 562 1.92 -7.48 10.04
N HIS A 563 1.41 -6.56 9.21
CA HIS A 563 0.00 -6.14 9.24
C HIS A 563 -0.92 -7.25 8.72
N MET A 564 -0.52 -7.89 7.62
CA MET A 564 -1.24 -9.03 7.07
C MET A 564 -1.34 -10.16 8.10
N ASP A 565 -0.20 -10.55 8.68
CA ASP A 565 -0.14 -11.64 9.68
C ASP A 565 -0.88 -11.27 10.99
N ALA A 566 -0.90 -9.98 11.38
CA ALA A 566 -1.68 -9.48 12.52
C ALA A 566 -3.18 -9.47 12.28
N GLY A 567 -3.66 -9.68 11.02
CA GLY A 567 -5.08 -9.87 10.71
C GLY A 567 -5.66 -9.01 9.58
N MET A 568 -4.88 -8.12 8.93
CA MET A 568 -5.37 -7.27 7.82
C MET A 568 -5.41 -8.07 6.50
N PHE A 569 -6.27 -9.06 6.49
CA PHE A 569 -6.49 -9.99 5.38
C PHE A 569 -7.99 -10.28 5.22
N ARG A 570 -8.43 -10.46 3.99
CA ARG A 570 -9.76 -10.93 3.59
C ARG A 570 -9.64 -11.89 2.41
N VAL A 571 -10.66 -12.70 2.23
CA VAL A 571 -10.91 -13.40 0.97
C VAL A 571 -12.00 -12.63 0.22
N VAL A 572 -11.76 -12.33 -1.04
CA VAL A 572 -12.76 -11.87 -2.00
C VAL A 572 -13.22 -13.09 -2.80
N SER A 573 -14.51 -13.40 -2.76
CA SER A 573 -15.08 -14.51 -3.51
C SER A 573 -15.87 -13.98 -4.70
N VAL A 574 -15.43 -14.31 -5.91
CA VAL A 574 -16.14 -13.98 -7.15
C VAL A 574 -17.03 -15.15 -7.53
N VAL A 575 -18.36 -14.99 -7.30
CA VAL A 575 -19.39 -16.06 -7.41
C VAL A 575 -20.42 -15.79 -8.49
#